data_2c2c332a6559b2848aea0bc451406995
#
_entry.id   2c2c332a6559b2848aea0bc451406995
#
_cell.length_a   1.000
_cell.length_b   1.000
_cell.length_c   1.000
_cell.angle_alpha   90.00
_cell.angle_beta   90.00
_cell.angle_gamma   90.00
#
_symmetry.space_group_name_H-M   'P 1'
#
loop_
_entity.id
_entity.type
_entity.pdbx_description
1 polymer ?
#
loop_
_entity_poly.entity_id
_entity_poly.type
_entity_poly.pdbx_seq_one_letter_code
_entity_poly.pdbx_strand_id
1 'polypeptide(L)'
;MNIKRAKEEIEHTVKAYLAKDTMGEYAIPFIRQRPILLMGPPGIGKTQIMEQAARECGVALVAYTITHHTRQSAVGLPFIRQRHYGDKDVSVTEYTMSEIISSVYAKMEATGLKEGILFIDEINCVSETLAPTMLQFLQCKTFGNQAVPAGWVIVAAGNPPEYNKSVRDFDIVTLDRVRRMDIEPDLQVWKDYARTAHIHSAILSYLDLHPQNFYQINADVDGTQFVTARGWEDLSNLLDTYESLGLQADEALIRQYLQHQRIAEDFSAYLDLYYKYRDDYGVEEILAGQVKPAVYARLLNAPFDERLSLVSLILSGLNTRFTASRQADAVADACYAFLREAKQGFSTLPADIPDGELTLFGQMVTDYDAETQRQRAAGLLGHDALNTRLQVYAALRSWDAELRRANAVSTQPAFDLLRTQFQSLAEARDQAQEAASAALEAAFDFMENAFAESQEMVVFVTELTLNPASHAFITENGCDRYFRYNKDLLLDHRKAALQQELAAEDRRHGGQ
;
A
#
# COMPACT_ATOMS: atom_id res chain seq x y z
N MET A 1 -2.75 -20.15 0.60
CA MET A 1 -1.52 -19.32 0.65
C MET A 1 -1.85 -17.95 1.21
N ASN A 2 -0.84 -17.19 1.74
CA ASN A 2 -1.11 -15.83 2.18
C ASN A 2 -1.15 -14.82 1.02
N ILE A 3 -1.63 -13.59 1.34
CA ILE A 3 -1.87 -12.54 0.33
C ILE A 3 -0.57 -12.03 -0.33
N LYS A 4 0.55 -12.00 0.39
CA LYS A 4 1.88 -11.58 -0.13
C LYS A 4 2.35 -12.54 -1.21
N ARG A 5 2.27 -13.85 -0.94
CA ARG A 5 2.64 -14.87 -1.93
C ARG A 5 1.73 -14.83 -3.15
N ALA A 6 0.43 -14.58 -2.97
CA ALA A 6 -0.50 -14.42 -4.08
C ALA A 6 -0.13 -13.21 -4.96
N LYS A 7 0.25 -12.08 -4.36
CA LYS A 7 0.73 -10.90 -5.08
C LYS A 7 1.97 -11.23 -5.94
N GLU A 8 3.00 -11.85 -5.33
CA GLU A 8 4.22 -12.27 -6.04
C GLU A 8 3.92 -13.17 -7.24
N GLU A 9 3.02 -14.15 -7.07
CA GLU A 9 2.62 -15.06 -8.15
C GLU A 9 1.84 -14.34 -9.26
N ILE A 10 1.06 -13.32 -8.94
CA ILE A 10 0.37 -12.48 -9.92
C ILE A 10 1.40 -11.67 -10.72
N GLU A 11 2.36 -11.02 -10.05
CA GLU A 11 3.42 -10.26 -10.72
C GLU A 11 4.26 -11.14 -11.65
N HIS A 12 4.66 -12.32 -11.19
CA HIS A 12 5.38 -13.29 -12.03
C HIS A 12 4.55 -13.70 -13.24
N THR A 13 3.24 -13.91 -13.04
CA THR A 13 2.33 -14.27 -14.14
C THR A 13 2.17 -13.13 -15.12
N VAL A 14 1.98 -11.89 -14.64
CA VAL A 14 1.92 -10.71 -15.50
C VAL A 14 3.18 -10.56 -16.33
N LYS A 15 4.36 -10.62 -15.70
CA LYS A 15 5.66 -10.57 -16.39
C LYS A 15 5.81 -11.68 -17.43
N ALA A 16 5.40 -12.91 -17.11
CA ALA A 16 5.47 -14.05 -18.03
C ALA A 16 4.49 -13.93 -19.22
N TYR A 17 3.28 -13.41 -18.98
CA TYR A 17 2.27 -13.26 -20.03
C TYR A 17 2.53 -12.08 -20.96
N LEU A 18 3.23 -11.06 -20.45
CA LEU A 18 3.62 -9.88 -21.22
C LEU A 18 5.01 -10.01 -21.87
N ALA A 19 5.74 -11.08 -21.54
CA ALA A 19 7.03 -11.35 -22.18
C ALA A 19 6.87 -11.54 -23.70
N LYS A 20 7.76 -10.89 -24.47
CA LYS A 20 7.75 -10.92 -25.93
C LYS A 20 8.92 -11.76 -26.45
N ASP A 21 8.68 -12.44 -27.54
CA ASP A 21 9.70 -13.18 -28.28
C ASP A 21 10.58 -12.24 -29.12
N THR A 22 11.52 -12.81 -29.86
CA THR A 22 12.42 -12.07 -30.76
C THR A 22 11.72 -11.36 -31.93
N MET A 23 10.46 -11.73 -32.20
CA MET A 23 9.64 -11.13 -33.26
C MET A 23 8.70 -10.02 -32.71
N GLY A 24 8.71 -9.81 -31.38
CA GLY A 24 7.87 -8.81 -30.73
C GLY A 24 6.46 -9.30 -30.37
N GLU A 25 6.17 -10.58 -30.61
CA GLU A 25 4.90 -11.22 -30.24
C GLU A 25 4.96 -11.76 -28.80
N TYR A 26 3.80 -11.92 -28.14
CA TYR A 26 3.77 -12.50 -26.79
C TYR A 26 4.23 -13.95 -26.83
N ALA A 27 5.25 -14.27 -26.03
CA ALA A 27 5.85 -15.61 -25.95
C ALA A 27 4.80 -16.68 -25.59
N ILE A 28 3.80 -16.33 -24.77
CA ILE A 28 2.62 -17.17 -24.53
C ILE A 28 1.44 -16.51 -25.25
N PRO A 29 0.91 -17.13 -26.30
CA PRO A 29 -0.23 -16.57 -27.05
C PRO A 29 -1.42 -16.28 -26.13
N PHE A 30 -2.07 -15.14 -26.31
CA PHE A 30 -3.14 -14.63 -25.45
C PHE A 30 -4.21 -15.68 -25.14
N ILE A 31 -4.60 -16.49 -26.12
CA ILE A 31 -5.61 -17.55 -25.94
C ILE A 31 -5.16 -18.65 -24.97
N ARG A 32 -3.87 -18.86 -24.81
CA ARG A 32 -3.29 -19.87 -23.90
C ARG A 32 -2.97 -19.32 -22.51
N GLN A 33 -3.06 -18.03 -22.32
CA GLN A 33 -2.87 -17.42 -21.00
C GLN A 33 -4.09 -17.72 -20.12
N ARG A 34 -3.93 -18.52 -19.07
CA ARG A 34 -5.03 -18.86 -18.17
C ARG A 34 -5.37 -17.67 -17.27
N PRO A 35 -6.66 -17.25 -17.16
CA PRO A 35 -7.06 -16.27 -16.15
C PRO A 35 -6.70 -16.75 -14.75
N ILE A 36 -6.32 -15.81 -13.87
CA ILE A 36 -6.10 -16.10 -12.46
C ILE A 36 -7.44 -16.01 -11.72
N LEU A 37 -7.72 -16.95 -10.83
CA LEU A 37 -8.89 -16.94 -9.96
C LEU A 37 -8.44 -16.94 -8.50
N LEU A 38 -8.66 -15.82 -7.82
CA LEU A 38 -8.36 -15.64 -6.39
C LEU A 38 -9.59 -16.03 -5.57
N MET A 39 -9.46 -17.06 -4.77
CA MET A 39 -10.51 -17.49 -3.84
C MET A 39 -10.06 -17.24 -2.40
N GLY A 40 -10.84 -16.51 -1.63
CA GLY A 40 -10.49 -16.23 -0.25
C GLY A 40 -11.57 -15.43 0.47
N PRO A 41 -11.52 -15.39 1.80
CA PRO A 41 -12.52 -14.70 2.60
C PRO A 41 -12.58 -13.19 2.33
N PRO A 42 -13.68 -12.52 2.69
CA PRO A 42 -13.85 -11.09 2.46
C PRO A 42 -12.86 -10.26 3.33
N GLY A 43 -12.49 -9.07 2.87
CA GLY A 43 -11.71 -8.10 3.65
C GLY A 43 -10.23 -8.45 3.87
N ILE A 44 -9.64 -9.38 3.09
CA ILE A 44 -8.22 -9.77 3.19
C ILE A 44 -7.30 -9.01 2.21
N GLY A 45 -7.80 -8.03 1.45
CA GLY A 45 -6.98 -7.20 0.56
C GLY A 45 -6.85 -7.70 -0.88
N LYS A 46 -7.75 -8.58 -1.40
CA LYS A 46 -7.69 -9.09 -2.78
C LYS A 46 -7.64 -7.98 -3.84
N THR A 47 -8.41 -6.92 -3.67
CA THR A 47 -8.44 -5.78 -4.59
C THR A 47 -7.17 -4.93 -4.46
N GLN A 48 -6.68 -4.70 -3.24
CA GLN A 48 -5.48 -3.90 -2.97
C GLN A 48 -4.21 -4.49 -3.60
N ILE A 49 -4.06 -5.83 -3.57
CA ILE A 49 -2.89 -6.45 -4.21
C ILE A 49 -2.90 -6.30 -5.73
N MET A 50 -4.06 -6.11 -6.37
CA MET A 50 -4.14 -5.82 -7.80
C MET A 50 -3.57 -4.44 -8.13
N GLU A 51 -3.88 -3.44 -7.32
CA GLU A 51 -3.32 -2.09 -7.48
C GLU A 51 -1.80 -2.10 -7.28
N GLN A 52 -1.32 -2.83 -6.26
CA GLN A 52 0.10 -2.97 -6.00
C GLN A 52 0.81 -3.70 -7.14
N ALA A 53 0.29 -4.85 -7.58
CA ALA A 53 0.88 -5.64 -8.67
C ALA A 53 0.90 -4.88 -10.00
N ALA A 54 -0.18 -4.16 -10.34
CA ALA A 54 -0.23 -3.34 -11.53
C ALA A 54 0.83 -2.23 -11.49
N ARG A 55 0.98 -1.57 -10.35
CA ARG A 55 1.98 -0.51 -10.12
C ARG A 55 3.41 -1.05 -10.23
N GLU A 56 3.70 -2.16 -9.57
CA GLU A 56 5.04 -2.76 -9.57
C GLU A 56 5.43 -3.35 -10.93
N CYS A 57 4.44 -3.81 -11.70
CA CYS A 57 4.65 -4.23 -13.08
C CYS A 57 4.64 -3.09 -14.11
N GLY A 58 4.27 -1.86 -13.70
CA GLY A 58 4.19 -0.70 -14.61
C GLY A 58 3.08 -0.83 -15.65
N VAL A 59 1.97 -1.51 -15.34
CA VAL A 59 0.85 -1.78 -16.25
C VAL A 59 -0.43 -1.10 -15.76
N ALA A 60 -1.38 -0.88 -16.67
CA ALA A 60 -2.68 -0.32 -16.30
C ALA A 60 -3.54 -1.32 -15.50
N LEU A 61 -4.42 -0.80 -14.66
CA LEU A 61 -5.44 -1.60 -13.95
C LEU A 61 -6.84 -1.12 -14.31
N VAL A 62 -7.69 -2.06 -14.68
CA VAL A 62 -9.15 -1.89 -14.71
C VAL A 62 -9.73 -2.85 -13.69
N ALA A 63 -10.30 -2.30 -12.61
CA ALA A 63 -11.02 -3.06 -11.58
C ALA A 63 -12.51 -2.93 -11.80
N TYR A 64 -13.21 -4.06 -11.86
CA TYR A 64 -14.61 -4.13 -12.23
C TYR A 64 -15.37 -5.08 -11.29
N THR A 65 -16.37 -4.57 -10.57
CA THR A 65 -17.23 -5.37 -9.69
C THR A 65 -18.48 -5.81 -10.47
N ILE A 66 -18.66 -7.11 -10.63
CA ILE A 66 -19.66 -7.68 -11.54
C ILE A 66 -21.07 -7.81 -10.95
N THR A 67 -21.24 -7.73 -9.64
CA THR A 67 -22.51 -8.00 -8.92
C THR A 67 -23.65 -7.09 -9.32
N HIS A 68 -23.39 -5.87 -9.71
CA HIS A 68 -24.42 -4.88 -10.10
C HIS A 68 -24.78 -4.92 -11.58
N HIS A 69 -24.18 -5.83 -12.35
CA HIS A 69 -24.35 -5.88 -13.79
C HIS A 69 -25.41 -6.89 -14.22
N THR A 70 -26.22 -6.46 -15.18
CA THR A 70 -27.14 -7.34 -15.92
C THR A 70 -26.38 -7.99 -17.08
N ARG A 71 -26.95 -9.07 -17.64
CA ARG A 71 -26.40 -9.66 -18.86
C ARG A 71 -26.25 -8.64 -20.00
N GLN A 72 -27.17 -7.69 -20.09
CA GLN A 72 -27.17 -6.68 -21.15
C GLN A 72 -26.03 -5.65 -20.99
N SER A 73 -25.74 -5.20 -19.78
CA SER A 73 -24.62 -4.29 -19.53
C SER A 73 -23.26 -4.99 -19.70
N ALA A 74 -23.16 -6.24 -19.28
CA ALA A 74 -21.91 -7.00 -19.38
C ALA A 74 -21.57 -7.44 -20.80
N VAL A 75 -22.57 -7.87 -21.60
CA VAL A 75 -22.37 -8.40 -22.96
C VAL A 75 -22.56 -7.35 -24.04
N GLY A 76 -23.36 -6.31 -23.77
CA GLY A 76 -23.83 -5.33 -24.73
C GLY A 76 -25.27 -5.58 -25.18
N LEU A 77 -25.85 -4.60 -25.80
CA LEU A 77 -27.22 -4.67 -26.36
C LEU A 77 -27.19 -5.25 -27.78
N PRO A 78 -28.08 -6.21 -28.10
CA PRO A 78 -28.18 -6.72 -29.46
C PRO A 78 -28.78 -5.65 -30.39
N PHE A 79 -28.22 -5.51 -31.58
CA PHE A 79 -28.79 -4.71 -32.65
C PHE A 79 -28.69 -5.44 -33.99
N ILE A 80 -29.60 -5.14 -34.91
CA ILE A 80 -29.64 -5.78 -36.21
C ILE A 80 -28.85 -4.94 -37.21
N ARG A 81 -27.88 -5.60 -37.88
CA ARG A 81 -27.09 -5.00 -38.95
C ARG A 81 -27.27 -5.80 -40.24
N GLN A 82 -27.48 -5.09 -41.36
CA GLN A 82 -27.44 -5.71 -42.67
C GLN A 82 -26.00 -5.95 -43.10
N ARG A 83 -25.67 -7.20 -43.45
CA ARG A 83 -24.36 -7.58 -44.00
C ARG A 83 -24.55 -8.28 -45.34
N HIS A 84 -23.67 -7.97 -46.25
CA HIS A 84 -23.63 -8.59 -47.57
C HIS A 84 -22.63 -9.76 -47.56
N TYR A 85 -23.10 -10.96 -47.85
CA TYR A 85 -22.26 -12.16 -47.96
C TYR A 85 -22.43 -12.77 -49.36
N GLY A 86 -21.45 -12.58 -50.23
CA GLY A 86 -21.56 -12.96 -51.64
C GLY A 86 -22.71 -12.19 -52.30
N ASP A 87 -23.69 -12.90 -52.85
CA ASP A 87 -24.85 -12.29 -53.54
C ASP A 87 -26.10 -12.15 -52.64
N LYS A 88 -25.96 -12.27 -51.30
CA LYS A 88 -27.09 -12.26 -50.38
C LYS A 88 -26.94 -11.18 -49.30
N ASP A 89 -28.01 -10.38 -49.16
CA ASP A 89 -28.18 -9.51 -47.99
C ASP A 89 -28.79 -10.29 -46.85
N VAL A 90 -28.06 -10.33 -45.71
CA VAL A 90 -28.48 -11.05 -44.51
C VAL A 90 -28.53 -10.11 -43.34
N SER A 91 -29.61 -10.17 -42.56
CA SER A 91 -29.70 -9.50 -41.28
C SER A 91 -28.91 -10.29 -40.22
N VAL A 92 -27.90 -9.68 -39.63
CA VAL A 92 -27.07 -10.27 -38.61
C VAL A 92 -27.31 -9.54 -37.29
N THR A 93 -27.42 -10.30 -36.20
CA THR A 93 -27.43 -9.71 -34.84
C THR A 93 -25.99 -9.46 -34.40
N GLU A 94 -25.67 -8.22 -34.14
CA GLU A 94 -24.44 -7.78 -33.51
C GLU A 94 -24.74 -7.22 -32.12
N TYR A 95 -23.71 -7.11 -31.27
CA TYR A 95 -23.84 -6.53 -29.94
C TYR A 95 -23.05 -5.24 -29.87
N THR A 96 -23.57 -4.26 -29.13
CA THR A 96 -22.78 -3.08 -28.72
C THR A 96 -21.59 -3.51 -27.91
N MET A 97 -20.58 -2.65 -27.80
CA MET A 97 -19.39 -2.98 -26.97
C MET A 97 -19.80 -3.22 -25.53
N SER A 98 -19.29 -4.31 -24.96
CA SER A 98 -19.38 -4.61 -23.53
C SER A 98 -18.79 -3.47 -22.70
N GLU A 99 -19.45 -3.09 -21.62
CA GLU A 99 -18.96 -2.07 -20.69
C GLU A 99 -17.59 -2.45 -20.10
N ILE A 100 -17.39 -3.73 -19.81
CA ILE A 100 -16.10 -4.26 -19.31
C ILE A 100 -14.98 -4.05 -20.33
N ILE A 101 -15.22 -4.39 -21.60
CA ILE A 101 -14.23 -4.21 -22.67
C ILE A 101 -14.02 -2.73 -22.98
N SER A 102 -15.09 -1.95 -23.00
CA SER A 102 -15.02 -0.49 -23.24
C SER A 102 -14.19 0.22 -22.15
N SER A 103 -14.30 -0.22 -20.89
CA SER A 103 -13.47 0.31 -19.77
C SER A 103 -11.98 0.05 -19.99
N VAL A 104 -11.62 -1.10 -20.59
CA VAL A 104 -10.23 -1.40 -20.95
C VAL A 104 -9.72 -0.41 -22.00
N TYR A 105 -10.48 -0.19 -23.08
CA TYR A 105 -10.10 0.77 -24.14
C TYR A 105 -10.04 2.21 -23.61
N ALA A 106 -11.00 2.62 -22.79
CA ALA A 106 -10.99 3.94 -22.16
C ALA A 106 -9.76 4.14 -21.27
N LYS A 107 -9.35 3.10 -20.51
CA LYS A 107 -8.13 3.14 -19.69
C LYS A 107 -6.86 3.24 -20.54
N MET A 108 -6.80 2.48 -21.64
CA MET A 108 -5.69 2.56 -22.62
C MET A 108 -5.55 3.96 -23.20
N GLU A 109 -6.67 4.58 -23.59
CA GLU A 109 -6.68 5.94 -24.14
C GLU A 109 -6.27 6.98 -23.11
N ALA A 110 -6.82 6.89 -21.88
CA ALA A 110 -6.52 7.85 -20.80
C ALA A 110 -5.08 7.79 -20.31
N THR A 111 -4.45 6.58 -20.32
CA THR A 111 -3.12 6.38 -19.75
C THR A 111 -2.00 6.26 -20.78
N GLY A 112 -2.34 5.95 -22.04
CA GLY A 112 -1.38 5.59 -23.08
C GLY A 112 -0.76 4.20 -22.92
N LEU A 113 -1.10 3.45 -21.85
CA LEU A 113 -0.60 2.10 -21.59
C LEU A 113 -1.39 1.08 -22.38
N LYS A 114 -0.70 0.24 -23.16
CA LYS A 114 -1.31 -0.81 -23.98
C LYS A 114 -1.48 -2.13 -23.24
N GLU A 115 -0.76 -2.31 -22.13
CA GLU A 115 -0.73 -3.52 -21.32
C GLU A 115 -1.34 -3.26 -19.96
N GLY A 116 -2.05 -4.27 -19.39
CA GLY A 116 -2.78 -4.07 -18.15
C GLY A 116 -3.28 -5.34 -17.49
N ILE A 117 -3.89 -5.16 -16.33
CA ILE A 117 -4.65 -6.17 -15.60
C ILE A 117 -6.14 -5.78 -15.69
N LEU A 118 -6.97 -6.71 -16.17
CA LEU A 118 -8.42 -6.65 -16.04
C LEU A 118 -8.80 -7.47 -14.82
N PHE A 119 -9.13 -6.79 -13.73
CA PHE A 119 -9.56 -7.40 -12.48
C PHE A 119 -11.08 -7.42 -12.39
N ILE A 120 -11.66 -8.61 -12.20
CA ILE A 120 -13.11 -8.81 -12.05
C ILE A 120 -13.37 -9.31 -10.65
N ASP A 121 -13.93 -8.46 -9.80
CA ASP A 121 -14.24 -8.81 -8.42
C ASP A 121 -15.63 -9.45 -8.32
N GLU A 122 -15.79 -10.29 -7.28
CA GLU A 122 -17.04 -10.99 -6.94
C GLU A 122 -17.60 -11.87 -8.07
N ILE A 123 -16.70 -12.48 -8.86
CA ILE A 123 -17.05 -13.25 -10.07
C ILE A 123 -18.07 -14.39 -9.82
N ASN A 124 -18.17 -14.91 -8.63
CA ASN A 124 -19.08 -16.00 -8.24
C ASN A 124 -20.35 -15.51 -7.51
N CYS A 125 -20.53 -14.18 -7.36
CA CYS A 125 -21.74 -13.56 -6.82
C CYS A 125 -22.70 -13.06 -7.92
N VAL A 126 -22.48 -13.45 -9.17
CA VAL A 126 -23.28 -13.00 -10.32
C VAL A 126 -24.65 -13.67 -10.36
N SER A 127 -25.62 -12.99 -11.00
CA SER A 127 -26.97 -13.55 -11.22
C SER A 127 -26.93 -14.84 -12.04
N GLU A 128 -27.96 -15.67 -11.91
CA GLU A 128 -28.10 -16.94 -12.66
C GLU A 128 -28.01 -16.77 -14.17
N THR A 129 -28.53 -15.67 -14.67
CA THR A 129 -28.54 -15.38 -16.10
C THR A 129 -27.19 -14.89 -16.62
N LEU A 130 -26.34 -14.32 -15.76
CA LEU A 130 -25.03 -13.79 -16.14
C LEU A 130 -23.91 -14.82 -15.93
N ALA A 131 -24.03 -15.71 -14.94
CA ALA A 131 -22.99 -16.67 -14.58
C ALA A 131 -22.44 -17.48 -15.77
N PRO A 132 -23.27 -18.10 -16.66
CA PRO A 132 -22.74 -18.84 -17.81
C PRO A 132 -21.94 -17.96 -18.76
N THR A 133 -22.34 -16.70 -18.93
CA THR A 133 -21.65 -15.74 -19.80
C THR A 133 -20.30 -15.34 -19.22
N MET A 134 -20.19 -15.16 -17.91
CA MET A 134 -18.93 -14.85 -17.23
C MET A 134 -17.97 -16.03 -17.26
N LEU A 135 -18.47 -17.25 -17.10
CA LEU A 135 -17.64 -18.46 -17.24
C LEU A 135 -17.11 -18.59 -18.67
N GLN A 136 -17.97 -18.34 -19.69
CA GLN A 136 -17.54 -18.30 -21.07
C GLN A 136 -16.50 -17.20 -21.32
N PHE A 137 -16.69 -16.03 -20.71
CA PHE A 137 -15.71 -14.94 -20.81
C PHE A 137 -14.34 -15.34 -20.26
N LEU A 138 -14.26 -15.96 -19.08
CA LEU A 138 -13.01 -16.46 -18.54
C LEU A 138 -12.33 -17.47 -19.47
N GLN A 139 -13.10 -18.27 -20.19
CA GLN A 139 -12.57 -19.28 -21.12
C GLN A 139 -12.12 -18.68 -22.45
N CYS A 140 -12.96 -17.84 -23.07
CA CYS A 140 -12.76 -17.33 -24.42
C CYS A 140 -12.16 -15.93 -24.45
N LYS A 141 -12.20 -15.20 -23.32
CA LYS A 141 -11.78 -13.78 -23.19
C LYS A 141 -12.54 -12.85 -24.14
N THR A 142 -13.77 -13.21 -24.44
CA THR A 142 -14.66 -12.47 -25.36
C THR A 142 -16.03 -12.30 -24.75
N PHE A 143 -16.66 -11.16 -25.03
CA PHE A 143 -18.10 -10.97 -24.89
C PHE A 143 -18.70 -10.80 -26.29
N GLY A 144 -19.58 -11.72 -26.69
CA GLY A 144 -20.10 -11.77 -28.04
C GLY A 144 -18.98 -11.88 -29.08
N ASN A 145 -18.90 -10.91 -29.98
CA ASN A 145 -17.85 -10.82 -31.01
C ASN A 145 -16.65 -9.94 -30.61
N GLN A 146 -16.60 -9.47 -29.38
CA GLN A 146 -15.57 -8.54 -28.93
C GLN A 146 -14.62 -9.23 -27.94
N ALA A 147 -13.32 -9.15 -28.23
CA ALA A 147 -12.26 -9.71 -27.41
C ALA A 147 -11.63 -8.64 -26.51
N VAL A 148 -11.16 -9.07 -25.36
CA VAL A 148 -10.22 -8.29 -24.56
C VAL A 148 -8.95 -8.07 -25.37
N PRO A 149 -8.38 -6.86 -25.43
CA PRO A 149 -7.13 -6.61 -26.15
C PRO A 149 -5.99 -7.51 -25.67
N ALA A 150 -5.15 -7.95 -26.60
CA ALA A 150 -3.93 -8.64 -26.25
C ALA A 150 -3.03 -7.75 -25.37
N GLY A 151 -2.36 -8.35 -24.38
CA GLY A 151 -1.60 -7.60 -23.38
C GLY A 151 -2.39 -7.27 -22.09
N TRP A 152 -3.65 -7.71 -22.00
CA TRP A 152 -4.46 -7.56 -20.79
C TRP A 152 -4.63 -8.92 -20.09
N VAL A 153 -4.00 -9.03 -18.90
CA VAL A 153 -4.08 -10.22 -18.06
C VAL A 153 -5.39 -10.21 -17.27
N ILE A 154 -6.17 -11.27 -17.36
CA ILE A 154 -7.45 -11.38 -16.66
C ILE A 154 -7.19 -12.00 -15.29
N VAL A 155 -7.61 -11.30 -14.23
CA VAL A 155 -7.63 -11.77 -12.85
C VAL A 155 -9.07 -11.65 -12.34
N ALA A 156 -9.60 -12.72 -11.79
CA ALA A 156 -10.92 -12.74 -11.16
C ALA A 156 -10.78 -13.03 -9.66
N ALA A 157 -11.68 -12.48 -8.85
CA ALA A 157 -11.74 -12.79 -7.42
C ALA A 157 -13.15 -13.24 -7.02
N GLY A 158 -13.20 -14.13 -6.04
CA GLY A 158 -14.46 -14.60 -5.47
C GLY A 158 -14.29 -14.93 -3.97
N ASN A 159 -15.41 -15.09 -3.30
CA ASN A 159 -15.46 -15.52 -1.91
C ASN A 159 -15.92 -16.99 -1.85
N PRO A 160 -15.38 -17.81 -0.94
CA PRO A 160 -15.91 -19.16 -0.69
C PRO A 160 -17.37 -19.15 -0.22
N PRO A 161 -18.15 -20.21 -0.50
CA PRO A 161 -19.59 -20.29 -0.14
C PRO A 161 -19.89 -20.12 1.34
N GLU A 162 -18.92 -20.43 2.22
CA GLU A 162 -19.07 -20.30 3.68
C GLU A 162 -19.33 -18.85 4.11
N TYR A 163 -18.84 -17.89 3.33
CA TYR A 163 -18.91 -16.46 3.65
C TYR A 163 -20.08 -15.72 2.95
N ASN A 164 -20.65 -16.31 1.92
CA ASN A 164 -21.75 -15.69 1.18
C ASN A 164 -22.68 -16.74 0.60
N LYS A 165 -23.91 -16.81 1.09
CA LYS A 165 -24.94 -17.77 0.66
C LYS A 165 -25.40 -17.60 -0.80
N SER A 166 -25.11 -16.45 -1.41
CA SER A 166 -25.46 -16.16 -2.81
C SER A 166 -24.37 -16.62 -3.79
N VAL A 167 -23.27 -17.17 -3.28
CA VAL A 167 -22.12 -17.62 -4.08
C VAL A 167 -22.40 -18.98 -4.70
N ARG A 168 -21.89 -19.17 -5.90
CA ARG A 168 -21.94 -20.43 -6.64
C ARG A 168 -20.55 -21.05 -6.72
N ASP A 169 -20.51 -22.37 -6.62
CA ASP A 169 -19.29 -23.12 -6.91
C ASP A 169 -19.04 -23.17 -8.40
N PHE A 170 -17.75 -23.13 -8.76
CA PHE A 170 -17.30 -23.35 -10.12
C PHE A 170 -17.25 -24.84 -10.44
N ASP A 171 -17.70 -25.20 -11.64
CA ASP A 171 -17.58 -26.56 -12.12
C ASP A 171 -16.10 -26.90 -12.48
N ILE A 172 -15.83 -28.21 -12.57
CA ILE A 172 -14.48 -28.72 -12.88
C ILE A 172 -13.98 -28.21 -14.23
N VAL A 173 -14.89 -28.04 -15.20
CA VAL A 173 -14.54 -27.56 -16.55
C VAL A 173 -14.02 -26.13 -16.53
N THR A 174 -14.61 -25.28 -15.69
CA THR A 174 -14.15 -23.91 -15.46
C THR A 174 -12.83 -23.89 -14.70
N LEU A 175 -12.75 -24.68 -13.61
CA LEU A 175 -11.53 -24.73 -12.78
C LEU A 175 -10.31 -25.23 -13.55
N ASP A 176 -10.47 -26.15 -14.52
CA ASP A 176 -9.38 -26.62 -15.39
C ASP A 176 -8.83 -25.51 -16.31
N ARG A 177 -9.60 -24.47 -16.59
CA ARG A 177 -9.25 -23.38 -17.51
C ARG A 177 -8.70 -22.12 -16.84
N VAL A 178 -8.77 -22.06 -15.52
CA VAL A 178 -8.23 -20.96 -14.72
C VAL A 178 -7.05 -21.42 -13.88
N ARG A 179 -6.29 -20.46 -13.37
CA ARG A 179 -5.25 -20.69 -12.36
C ARG A 179 -5.81 -20.27 -11.00
N ARG A 180 -6.33 -21.22 -10.23
CA ARG A 180 -6.93 -20.97 -8.92
C ARG A 180 -5.84 -20.79 -7.87
N MET A 181 -6.03 -19.76 -7.03
CA MET A 181 -5.22 -19.44 -5.85
C MET A 181 -6.15 -19.28 -4.65
N ASP A 182 -6.03 -20.16 -3.66
CA ASP A 182 -6.77 -20.07 -2.40
C ASP A 182 -5.97 -19.24 -1.40
N ILE A 183 -6.57 -18.13 -0.94
CA ILE A 183 -5.92 -17.14 -0.08
C ILE A 183 -6.52 -17.21 1.33
N GLU A 184 -5.65 -17.18 2.33
CA GLU A 184 -5.98 -17.24 3.74
C GLU A 184 -5.47 -15.98 4.47
N PRO A 185 -6.18 -15.51 5.53
CA PRO A 185 -5.71 -14.41 6.36
C PRO A 185 -4.39 -14.80 7.06
N ASP A 186 -3.45 -13.86 7.10
CA ASP A 186 -2.16 -14.01 7.77
C ASP A 186 -1.81 -12.69 8.46
N LEU A 187 -1.81 -12.70 9.81
CA LEU A 187 -1.54 -11.51 10.61
C LEU A 187 -0.13 -10.97 10.39
N GLN A 188 0.88 -11.84 10.26
CA GLN A 188 2.27 -11.38 10.12
C GLN A 188 2.47 -10.67 8.78
N VAL A 189 1.92 -11.24 7.72
CA VAL A 189 1.93 -10.61 6.40
C VAL A 189 1.14 -9.31 6.38
N TRP A 190 -0.01 -9.27 7.07
CA TRP A 190 -0.77 -8.03 7.21
C TRP A 190 -0.01 -6.96 8.01
N LYS A 191 0.73 -7.34 9.06
CA LYS A 191 1.57 -6.41 9.82
C LYS A 191 2.70 -5.81 8.97
N ASP A 192 3.33 -6.59 8.08
CA ASP A 192 4.31 -6.06 7.14
C ASP A 192 3.71 -4.95 6.26
N TYR A 193 2.49 -5.19 5.75
CA TYR A 193 1.73 -4.18 5.02
C TYR A 193 1.35 -3.00 5.93
N ALA A 194 0.84 -3.26 7.11
CA ALA A 194 0.35 -2.26 8.06
C ALA A 194 1.43 -1.24 8.46
N ARG A 195 2.69 -1.69 8.60
CA ARG A 195 3.84 -0.80 8.87
C ARG A 195 4.11 0.16 7.70
N THR A 196 3.91 -0.28 6.46
CA THR A 196 4.07 0.58 5.27
C THR A 196 2.84 1.43 5.00
N ALA A 197 1.66 0.99 5.39
CA ALA A 197 0.40 1.69 5.23
C ALA A 197 0.09 2.67 6.39
N HIS A 198 1.02 2.82 7.34
CA HIS A 198 0.87 3.68 8.50
C HIS A 198 -0.37 3.38 9.35
N ILE A 199 -0.69 2.10 9.55
CA ILE A 199 -1.80 1.69 10.41
C ILE A 199 -1.54 2.17 11.84
N HIS A 200 -2.58 2.68 12.49
CA HIS A 200 -2.54 3.25 13.84
C HIS A 200 -1.89 2.30 14.85
N SER A 201 -0.91 2.81 15.60
CA SER A 201 -0.04 2.01 16.44
C SER A 201 -0.77 1.27 17.58
N ALA A 202 -1.88 1.81 18.09
CA ALA A 202 -2.72 1.12 19.06
C ALA A 202 -3.31 -0.19 18.49
N ILE A 203 -3.66 -0.22 17.21
CA ILE A 203 -4.16 -1.43 16.54
C ILE A 203 -3.06 -2.48 16.43
N LEU A 204 -1.86 -2.07 16.00
CA LEU A 204 -0.71 -2.98 15.89
C LEU A 204 -0.34 -3.57 17.24
N SER A 205 -0.24 -2.72 18.26
CA SER A 205 0.07 -3.13 19.63
C SER A 205 -1.00 -4.04 20.24
N TYR A 206 -2.28 -3.73 20.01
CA TYR A 206 -3.38 -4.61 20.44
C TYR A 206 -3.32 -5.99 19.79
N LEU A 207 -3.05 -6.04 18.49
CA LEU A 207 -2.95 -7.29 17.75
C LEU A 207 -1.66 -8.08 18.05
N ASP A 208 -0.65 -7.44 18.67
CA ASP A 208 0.50 -8.15 19.24
C ASP A 208 0.10 -8.93 20.49
N LEU A 209 -0.72 -8.34 21.34
CA LEU A 209 -1.23 -8.96 22.56
C LEU A 209 -2.34 -9.99 22.27
N HIS A 210 -3.19 -9.70 21.26
CA HIS A 210 -4.38 -10.50 20.93
C HIS A 210 -4.40 -10.91 19.44
N PRO A 211 -3.43 -11.70 18.96
CA PRO A 211 -3.30 -12.06 17.54
C PRO A 211 -4.52 -12.80 16.98
N GLN A 212 -5.25 -13.51 17.84
CA GLN A 212 -6.50 -14.24 17.50
C GLN A 212 -7.65 -13.29 17.11
N ASN A 213 -7.58 -12.01 17.49
CA ASN A 213 -8.62 -11.01 17.21
C ASN A 213 -8.44 -10.31 15.85
N PHE A 214 -7.40 -10.67 15.09
CA PHE A 214 -7.14 -10.09 13.77
C PHE A 214 -8.23 -10.39 12.75
N TYR A 215 -8.63 -11.66 12.66
CA TYR A 215 -9.59 -12.11 11.67
C TYR A 215 -10.49 -13.18 12.27
N GLN A 216 -11.78 -12.87 12.43
CA GLN A 216 -12.79 -13.80 12.94
C GLN A 216 -14.10 -13.58 12.18
N ILE A 217 -14.77 -14.67 11.82
CA ILE A 217 -16.14 -14.65 11.28
C ILE A 217 -16.92 -15.75 12.01
N ASN A 218 -17.83 -15.33 12.88
CA ASN A 218 -18.65 -16.22 13.71
C ASN A 218 -20.12 -16.02 13.32
N ALA A 219 -20.78 -17.08 12.86
CA ALA A 219 -22.21 -17.09 12.62
C ALA A 219 -22.89 -17.69 13.86
N ASP A 220 -23.73 -16.91 14.52
CA ASP A 220 -24.49 -17.30 15.69
C ASP A 220 -26.00 -17.13 15.43
N VAL A 221 -26.85 -17.58 16.39
CA VAL A 221 -28.30 -17.45 16.32
C VAL A 221 -28.75 -15.99 16.25
N ASP A 222 -28.00 -15.10 16.87
CA ASP A 222 -28.26 -13.66 16.94
C ASP A 222 -27.70 -12.86 15.72
N GLY A 223 -27.02 -13.52 14.77
CA GLY A 223 -26.47 -12.91 13.58
C GLY A 223 -25.03 -13.30 13.28
N THR A 224 -24.43 -12.64 12.29
CA THR A 224 -23.01 -12.84 11.95
C THR A 224 -22.19 -11.75 12.61
N GLN A 225 -21.27 -12.14 13.47
CA GLN A 225 -20.25 -11.26 14.04
C GLN A 225 -18.92 -11.48 13.32
N PHE A 226 -18.24 -10.40 12.96
CA PHE A 226 -16.98 -10.54 12.24
C PHE A 226 -16.01 -9.38 12.47
N VAL A 227 -14.73 -9.70 12.35
CA VAL A 227 -13.62 -8.76 12.24
C VAL A 227 -12.76 -9.16 11.06
N THR A 228 -12.35 -8.22 10.24
CA THR A 228 -11.53 -8.44 9.06
C THR A 228 -10.36 -7.46 9.01
N ALA A 229 -9.35 -7.75 8.21
CA ALA A 229 -8.22 -6.84 7.98
C ALA A 229 -8.68 -5.46 7.47
N ARG A 230 -9.71 -5.41 6.60
CA ARG A 230 -10.34 -4.15 6.15
C ARG A 230 -10.96 -3.37 7.31
N GLY A 231 -11.67 -4.05 8.23
CA GLY A 231 -12.26 -3.38 9.39
C GLY A 231 -11.21 -2.68 10.26
N TRP A 232 -10.05 -3.31 10.48
CA TRP A 232 -8.93 -2.70 11.20
C TRP A 232 -8.31 -1.51 10.44
N GLU A 233 -8.15 -1.61 9.13
CA GLU A 233 -7.59 -0.53 8.30
C GLU A 233 -8.53 0.68 8.23
N ASP A 234 -9.84 0.45 8.02
CA ASP A 234 -10.83 1.53 7.99
C ASP A 234 -10.94 2.21 9.36
N LEU A 235 -10.88 1.45 10.45
CA LEU A 235 -10.84 2.00 11.81
C LEU A 235 -9.57 2.82 12.04
N SER A 236 -8.40 2.36 11.58
CA SER A 236 -7.14 3.09 11.67
C SER A 236 -7.25 4.47 11.03
N ASN A 237 -7.71 4.55 9.80
CA ASN A 237 -7.88 5.81 9.07
C ASN A 237 -8.80 6.79 9.82
N LEU A 238 -9.83 6.25 10.48
CA LEU A 238 -10.72 7.06 11.29
C LEU A 238 -10.06 7.55 12.57
N LEU A 239 -9.32 6.68 13.28
CA LEU A 239 -8.61 7.04 14.53
C LEU A 239 -7.60 8.16 14.27
N ASP A 240 -6.77 8.05 13.22
CA ASP A 240 -5.80 9.07 12.84
C ASP A 240 -6.48 10.41 12.52
N THR A 241 -7.62 10.35 11.83
CA THR A 241 -8.42 11.56 11.53
C THR A 241 -9.01 12.16 12.81
N TYR A 242 -9.55 11.32 13.70
CA TYR A 242 -10.12 11.77 14.97
C TYR A 242 -9.05 12.41 15.85
N GLU A 243 -7.86 11.83 15.95
CA GLU A 243 -6.74 12.44 16.67
C GLU A 243 -6.37 13.81 16.12
N SER A 244 -6.30 13.96 14.79
CA SER A 244 -6.01 15.25 14.14
C SER A 244 -7.05 16.33 14.43
N LEU A 245 -8.30 15.92 14.66
CA LEU A 245 -9.42 16.80 14.99
C LEU A 245 -9.64 16.97 16.51
N GLY A 246 -8.87 16.28 17.36
CA GLY A 246 -9.06 16.26 18.81
C GLY A 246 -10.35 15.57 19.26
N LEU A 247 -10.87 14.64 18.45
CA LEU A 247 -12.04 13.83 18.76
C LEU A 247 -11.62 12.49 19.39
N GLN A 248 -12.52 11.88 20.16
CA GLN A 248 -12.31 10.57 20.76
C GLN A 248 -13.25 9.54 20.13
N ALA A 249 -12.74 8.35 19.88
CA ALA A 249 -13.53 7.22 19.43
C ALA A 249 -14.06 6.45 20.64
N ASP A 250 -15.37 6.27 20.70
CA ASP A 250 -16.02 5.43 21.72
C ASP A 250 -16.27 4.00 21.22
N GLU A 251 -16.69 3.13 22.15
CA GLU A 251 -17.03 1.74 21.84
C GLU A 251 -18.09 1.63 20.74
N ALA A 252 -19.11 2.48 20.75
CA ALA A 252 -20.18 2.44 19.76
C ALA A 252 -19.69 2.72 18.34
N LEU A 253 -18.71 3.62 18.20
CA LEU A 253 -18.03 3.89 16.93
C LEU A 253 -17.16 2.70 16.51
N ILE A 254 -16.32 2.21 17.40
CA ILE A 254 -15.43 1.06 17.13
C ILE A 254 -16.24 -0.16 16.67
N ARG A 255 -17.38 -0.41 17.28
CA ARG A 255 -18.28 -1.50 16.91
C ARG A 255 -18.87 -1.40 15.48
N GLN A 256 -18.92 -0.21 14.91
CA GLN A 256 -19.35 -0.03 13.52
C GLN A 256 -18.35 -0.57 12.50
N TYR A 257 -17.07 -0.60 12.87
CA TYR A 257 -15.97 -1.13 12.05
C TYR A 257 -15.62 -2.58 12.41
N LEU A 258 -15.51 -2.88 13.71
CA LEU A 258 -15.29 -4.21 14.23
C LEU A 258 -16.64 -4.81 14.62
N GLN A 259 -17.34 -5.42 13.67
CA GLN A 259 -18.70 -5.94 13.89
C GLN A 259 -18.71 -7.24 14.70
N HIS A 260 -17.88 -7.30 15.74
CA HIS A 260 -17.76 -8.36 16.72
C HIS A 260 -17.77 -7.72 18.12
N GLN A 261 -18.87 -7.88 18.85
CA GLN A 261 -19.12 -7.15 20.09
C GLN A 261 -17.96 -7.25 21.08
N ARG A 262 -17.56 -8.48 21.42
CA ARG A 262 -16.50 -8.72 22.41
C ARG A 262 -15.15 -8.09 22.01
N ILE A 263 -14.79 -8.17 20.72
CA ILE A 263 -13.53 -7.62 20.24
C ILE A 263 -13.57 -6.08 20.24
N ALA A 264 -14.72 -5.50 19.90
CA ALA A 264 -14.90 -4.05 19.93
C ALA A 264 -14.83 -3.49 21.36
N GLU A 265 -15.47 -4.15 22.33
CA GLU A 265 -15.42 -3.82 23.77
C GLU A 265 -13.97 -3.91 24.30
N ASP A 266 -13.27 -5.00 23.98
CA ASP A 266 -11.90 -5.26 24.41
C ASP A 266 -10.91 -4.24 23.82
N PHE A 267 -11.02 -3.95 22.50
CA PHE A 267 -10.20 -2.94 21.85
C PHE A 267 -10.51 -1.53 22.33
N SER A 268 -11.78 -1.19 22.61
CA SER A 268 -12.14 0.12 23.16
C SER A 268 -11.49 0.36 24.52
N ALA A 269 -11.57 -0.62 25.42
CA ALA A 269 -10.93 -0.54 26.72
C ALA A 269 -9.39 -0.41 26.60
N TYR A 270 -8.80 -1.15 25.66
CA TYR A 270 -7.38 -1.05 25.36
C TYR A 270 -6.99 0.34 24.83
N LEU A 271 -7.78 0.91 23.92
CA LEU A 271 -7.53 2.23 23.33
C LEU A 271 -7.58 3.35 24.37
N ASP A 272 -8.53 3.29 25.31
CA ASP A 272 -8.62 4.23 26.43
C ASP A 272 -7.34 4.19 27.32
N LEU A 273 -6.85 2.99 27.60
CA LEU A 273 -5.60 2.80 28.34
C LEU A 273 -4.39 3.29 27.53
N TYR A 274 -4.36 3.04 26.23
CA TYR A 274 -3.29 3.48 25.34
C TYR A 274 -3.14 5.00 25.34
N TYR A 275 -4.25 5.75 25.21
CA TYR A 275 -4.23 7.22 25.29
C TYR A 275 -3.85 7.72 26.70
N LYS A 276 -4.37 7.10 27.74
CA LYS A 276 -4.01 7.42 29.10
C LYS A 276 -2.50 7.21 29.35
N TYR A 277 -1.92 6.15 28.85
CA TYR A 277 -0.48 5.92 28.98
C TYR A 277 0.35 6.93 28.21
N ARG A 278 -0.09 7.32 27.00
CA ARG A 278 0.54 8.39 26.22
C ARG A 278 0.67 9.68 27.03
N ASP A 279 -0.41 10.09 27.68
CA ASP A 279 -0.46 11.33 28.44
C ASP A 279 0.26 11.20 29.78
N ASP A 280 0.05 10.11 30.52
CA ASP A 280 0.62 9.85 31.85
C ASP A 280 2.15 9.69 31.83
N TYR A 281 2.70 9.11 30.76
CA TYR A 281 4.15 8.91 30.61
C TYR A 281 4.85 10.06 29.90
N GLY A 282 4.12 10.92 29.19
CA GLY A 282 4.70 12.05 28.46
C GLY A 282 5.63 11.58 27.35
N VAL A 283 5.12 10.85 26.36
CA VAL A 283 5.93 10.25 25.29
C VAL A 283 6.72 11.30 24.50
N GLU A 284 6.17 12.47 24.28
CA GLU A 284 6.86 13.58 23.60
C GLU A 284 8.04 14.09 24.41
N GLU A 285 7.92 14.16 25.74
CA GLU A 285 9.00 14.53 26.66
C GLU A 285 10.09 13.44 26.67
N ILE A 286 9.71 12.16 26.60
CA ILE A 286 10.68 11.05 26.47
C ILE A 286 11.48 11.21 25.18
N LEU A 287 10.83 11.45 24.06
CA LEU A 287 11.49 11.60 22.77
C LEU A 287 12.28 12.92 22.64
N ALA A 288 12.00 13.90 23.48
CA ALA A 288 12.79 15.12 23.63
C ALA A 288 13.95 14.98 24.64
N GLY A 289 14.14 13.81 25.26
CA GLY A 289 15.18 13.57 26.29
C GLY A 289 14.90 14.20 27.65
N GLN A 290 13.62 14.55 27.92
CA GLN A 290 13.20 15.29 29.15
C GLN A 290 12.37 14.39 30.06
N VAL A 291 12.91 13.23 30.47
CA VAL A 291 12.17 12.25 31.25
C VAL A 291 12.13 12.64 32.74
N LYS A 292 10.93 12.69 33.30
CA LYS A 292 10.72 12.94 34.73
C LYS A 292 11.07 11.69 35.54
N PRO A 293 11.79 11.78 36.71
CA PRO A 293 12.13 10.61 37.55
C PRO A 293 10.88 9.79 37.97
N ALA A 294 9.75 10.41 38.11
CA ALA A 294 8.48 9.75 38.46
C ALA A 294 8.03 8.69 37.41
N VAL A 295 8.42 8.86 36.15
CA VAL A 295 8.13 7.91 35.07
C VAL A 295 8.83 6.59 35.34
N TYR A 296 10.12 6.61 35.66
CA TYR A 296 10.88 5.41 35.97
C TYR A 296 10.34 4.70 37.23
N ALA A 297 10.00 5.45 38.27
CA ALA A 297 9.43 4.88 39.50
C ALA A 297 8.07 4.18 39.24
N ARG A 298 7.26 4.71 38.35
CA ARG A 298 5.98 4.10 37.93
C ARG A 298 6.22 2.80 37.16
N LEU A 299 7.16 2.78 36.23
CA LEU A 299 7.46 1.62 35.38
C LEU A 299 7.98 0.42 36.16
N LEU A 300 8.66 0.61 37.30
CA LEU A 300 9.13 -0.49 38.16
C LEU A 300 7.98 -1.40 38.63
N ASN A 301 6.76 -0.86 38.77
CA ASN A 301 5.59 -1.61 39.24
C ASN A 301 4.53 -1.81 38.15
N ALA A 302 4.78 -1.35 36.92
CA ALA A 302 3.84 -1.46 35.83
C ALA A 302 3.74 -2.90 35.31
N PRO A 303 2.53 -3.41 35.00
CA PRO A 303 2.37 -4.70 34.36
C PRO A 303 2.99 -4.72 32.97
N PHE A 304 3.27 -5.92 32.46
CA PHE A 304 3.94 -6.09 31.16
C PHE A 304 3.20 -5.41 30.02
N ASP A 305 1.86 -5.50 29.99
CA ASP A 305 1.02 -4.90 28.95
C ASP A 305 1.13 -3.37 28.91
N GLU A 306 1.20 -2.71 30.09
CA GLU A 306 1.44 -1.27 30.20
C GLU A 306 2.82 -0.88 29.66
N ARG A 307 3.85 -1.65 30.02
CA ARG A 307 5.24 -1.43 29.55
C ARG A 307 5.35 -1.62 28.03
N LEU A 308 4.71 -2.66 27.49
CA LEU A 308 4.68 -2.91 26.04
C LEU A 308 3.91 -1.82 25.27
N SER A 309 2.81 -1.34 25.83
CA SER A 309 2.06 -0.21 25.27
C SER A 309 2.91 1.07 25.19
N LEU A 310 3.72 1.33 26.24
CA LEU A 310 4.64 2.46 26.23
C LEU A 310 5.75 2.31 25.16
N VAL A 311 6.31 1.13 25.01
CA VAL A 311 7.28 0.84 23.93
C VAL A 311 6.66 1.11 22.56
N SER A 312 5.42 0.68 22.34
CA SER A 312 4.69 0.91 21.08
C SER A 312 4.41 2.40 20.83
N LEU A 313 4.11 3.17 21.89
CA LEU A 313 3.94 4.61 21.82
C LEU A 313 5.24 5.33 21.43
N ILE A 314 6.36 4.95 22.02
CA ILE A 314 7.68 5.49 21.66
C ILE A 314 8.04 5.17 20.22
N LEU A 315 7.82 3.92 19.77
CA LEU A 315 8.04 3.50 18.40
C LEU A 315 7.16 4.29 17.41
N SER A 316 5.91 4.56 17.76
CA SER A 316 5.00 5.38 16.95
C SER A 316 5.52 6.80 16.80
N GLY A 317 5.93 7.43 17.89
CA GLY A 317 6.50 8.78 17.85
C GLY A 317 7.81 8.85 17.05
N LEU A 318 8.65 7.83 17.10
CA LEU A 318 9.84 7.70 16.26
C LEU A 318 9.49 7.53 14.79
N ASN A 319 8.55 6.64 14.46
CA ASN A 319 8.13 6.38 13.08
C ASN A 319 7.56 7.62 12.40
N THR A 320 6.82 8.44 13.13
CA THR A 320 6.32 9.73 12.64
C THR A 320 7.49 10.64 12.23
N ARG A 321 8.54 10.72 13.04
CA ARG A 321 9.73 11.54 12.76
C ARG A 321 10.57 10.99 11.62
N PHE A 322 10.76 9.67 11.56
CA PHE A 322 11.48 9.02 10.46
C PHE A 322 10.75 9.20 9.12
N THR A 323 9.44 9.05 9.13
CA THR A 323 8.62 9.28 7.92
C THR A 323 8.69 10.73 7.46
N ALA A 324 8.62 11.69 8.39
CA ALA A 324 8.75 13.12 8.08
C ALA A 324 10.15 13.47 7.52
N SER A 325 11.22 12.93 8.12
CA SER A 325 12.60 13.11 7.64
C SER A 325 12.77 12.54 6.23
N ARG A 326 12.32 11.30 5.99
CA ARG A 326 12.39 10.65 4.67
C ARG A 326 11.58 11.39 3.62
N GLN A 327 10.41 11.91 4.00
CA GLN A 327 9.57 12.72 3.11
C GLN A 327 10.27 14.02 2.72
N ALA A 328 10.88 14.72 3.68
CA ALA A 328 11.63 15.94 3.43
C ALA A 328 12.83 15.67 2.49
N ASP A 329 13.54 14.56 2.70
CA ASP A 329 14.66 14.14 1.86
C ASP A 329 14.20 13.82 0.43
N ALA A 330 13.15 13.03 0.25
CA ALA A 330 12.60 12.71 -1.07
C ALA A 330 12.12 13.96 -1.84
N VAL A 331 11.55 14.95 -1.14
CA VAL A 331 11.15 16.23 -1.74
C VAL A 331 12.36 17.04 -2.14
N ALA A 332 13.39 17.12 -1.29
CA ALA A 332 14.62 17.86 -1.59
C ALA A 332 15.35 17.26 -2.80
N ASP A 333 15.48 15.93 -2.85
CA ASP A 333 16.12 15.22 -3.96
C ASP A 333 15.38 15.44 -5.29
N ALA A 334 14.05 15.34 -5.27
CA ALA A 334 13.24 15.56 -6.46
C ALA A 334 13.31 17.03 -6.94
N CYS A 335 13.28 18.00 -6.02
CA CYS A 335 13.49 19.42 -6.35
C CYS A 335 14.89 19.67 -6.91
N TYR A 336 15.93 19.05 -6.35
CA TYR A 336 17.29 19.14 -6.85
C TYR A 336 17.43 18.59 -8.28
N ALA A 337 16.85 17.42 -8.53
CA ALA A 337 16.82 16.81 -9.86
C ALA A 337 16.14 17.74 -10.89
N PHE A 338 14.98 18.29 -10.52
CA PHE A 338 14.25 19.25 -11.36
C PHE A 338 15.08 20.52 -11.66
N LEU A 339 15.73 21.10 -10.64
CA LEU A 339 16.58 22.29 -10.83
C LEU A 339 17.79 22.01 -11.71
N ARG A 340 18.34 20.79 -11.64
CA ARG A 340 19.45 20.38 -12.52
C ARG A 340 19.00 20.30 -13.98
N GLU A 341 17.80 19.80 -14.25
CA GLU A 341 17.21 19.79 -15.59
C GLU A 341 16.92 21.22 -16.08
N ALA A 342 16.32 22.04 -15.23
CA ALA A 342 16.05 23.43 -15.54
C ALA A 342 17.34 24.21 -15.90
N LYS A 343 18.43 23.96 -15.17
CA LYS A 343 19.75 24.55 -15.48
C LYS A 343 20.26 24.17 -16.86
N GLN A 344 20.11 22.92 -17.27
CA GLN A 344 20.46 22.45 -18.59
C GLN A 344 19.58 23.11 -19.66
N GLY A 345 18.27 23.19 -19.42
CA GLY A 345 17.35 23.90 -20.32
C GLY A 345 17.70 25.36 -20.50
N PHE A 346 18.02 26.08 -19.43
CA PHE A 346 18.43 27.50 -19.51
C PHE A 346 19.70 27.71 -20.33
N SER A 347 20.66 26.80 -20.25
CA SER A 347 21.91 26.90 -21.01
C SER A 347 21.73 26.71 -22.52
N THR A 348 20.61 26.21 -22.97
CA THR A 348 20.26 26.00 -24.39
C THR A 348 19.45 27.16 -25.00
N LEU A 349 18.98 28.09 -24.15
CA LEU A 349 18.19 29.23 -24.62
C LEU A 349 19.08 30.27 -25.33
N PRO A 350 18.60 30.90 -26.43
CA PRO A 350 19.27 32.02 -27.04
C PRO A 350 19.37 33.22 -26.07
N ALA A 351 20.54 33.87 -26.03
CA ALA A 351 20.80 34.99 -25.13
C ALA A 351 19.89 36.24 -25.35
N ASP A 352 19.16 36.27 -26.46
CA ASP A 352 18.37 37.42 -26.90
C ASP A 352 16.89 37.37 -26.53
N ILE A 353 16.44 36.33 -25.71
CA ILE A 353 15.05 36.22 -25.30
C ILE A 353 14.90 36.70 -23.85
N PRO A 354 14.43 37.93 -23.59
CA PRO A 354 14.44 38.55 -22.27
C PRO A 354 13.64 37.76 -21.20
N ASP A 355 12.55 37.11 -21.58
CA ASP A 355 11.67 36.37 -20.66
C ASP A 355 11.74 34.84 -20.86
N GLY A 356 12.72 34.33 -21.62
CA GLY A 356 12.78 32.93 -22.03
C GLY A 356 12.94 31.96 -20.86
N GLU A 357 13.69 32.32 -19.83
CA GLU A 357 13.94 31.47 -18.66
C GLU A 357 12.72 31.37 -17.74
N LEU A 358 12.04 32.48 -17.47
CA LEU A 358 10.78 32.51 -16.71
C LEU A 358 9.72 31.68 -17.39
N THR A 359 9.62 31.77 -18.72
CA THR A 359 8.65 31.00 -19.50
C THR A 359 9.03 29.53 -19.49
N LEU A 360 10.31 29.18 -19.63
CA LEU A 360 10.78 27.79 -19.60
C LEU A 360 10.53 27.14 -18.23
N PHE A 361 10.90 27.80 -17.13
CA PHE A 361 10.67 27.26 -15.78
C PHE A 361 9.19 27.03 -15.51
N GLY A 362 8.33 28.00 -15.79
CA GLY A 362 6.88 27.88 -15.65
C GLY A 362 6.29 26.76 -16.51
N GLN A 363 6.80 26.55 -17.74
CA GLN A 363 6.40 25.44 -18.59
C GLN A 363 6.82 24.09 -17.99
N MET A 364 8.05 23.95 -17.55
CA MET A 364 8.54 22.73 -16.89
C MET A 364 7.74 22.40 -15.64
N VAL A 365 7.35 23.38 -14.84
CA VAL A 365 6.47 23.18 -13.66
C VAL A 365 5.08 22.68 -14.08
N THR A 366 4.53 23.22 -15.17
CA THR A 366 3.24 22.79 -15.74
C THR A 366 3.33 21.35 -16.26
N ASP A 367 4.41 21.01 -16.96
CA ASP A 367 4.64 19.67 -17.51
C ASP A 367 4.83 18.63 -16.39
N TYR A 368 5.49 19.02 -15.29
CA TYR A 368 5.64 18.18 -14.10
C TYR A 368 4.27 17.84 -13.47
N ASP A 369 3.37 18.82 -13.34
CA ASP A 369 2.01 18.57 -12.85
C ASP A 369 1.22 17.70 -13.82
N ALA A 370 1.25 17.99 -15.12
CA ALA A 370 0.56 17.19 -16.13
C ALA A 370 0.99 15.72 -16.11
N GLU A 371 2.29 15.46 -15.94
CA GLU A 371 2.83 14.11 -15.81
C GLU A 371 2.38 13.46 -14.48
N THR A 372 2.36 14.21 -13.39
CA THR A 372 1.86 13.73 -12.09
C THR A 372 0.39 13.33 -12.18
N GLN A 373 -0.45 14.14 -12.84
CA GLN A 373 -1.86 13.82 -13.03
C GLN A 373 -2.07 12.60 -13.95
N ARG A 374 -1.26 12.45 -15.01
CA ARG A 374 -1.29 11.24 -15.86
C ARG A 374 -0.94 9.98 -15.08
N GLN A 375 0.15 9.99 -14.32
CA GLN A 375 0.57 8.83 -13.52
C GLN A 375 -0.43 8.51 -12.41
N ARG A 376 -1.04 9.53 -11.79
CA ARG A 376 -2.12 9.36 -10.82
C ARG A 376 -3.35 8.70 -11.46
N ALA A 377 -3.79 9.18 -12.61
CA ALA A 377 -4.92 8.61 -13.35
C ALA A 377 -4.64 7.17 -13.83
N ALA A 378 -3.39 6.86 -14.13
CA ALA A 378 -2.95 5.50 -14.46
C ALA A 378 -2.90 4.56 -13.24
N GLY A 379 -2.89 5.10 -11.99
CA GLY A 379 -2.72 4.32 -10.77
C GLY A 379 -1.27 3.85 -10.53
N LEU A 380 -0.30 4.49 -11.18
CA LEU A 380 1.13 4.15 -11.09
C LEU A 380 1.84 4.76 -9.86
N LEU A 381 1.19 5.72 -9.19
CA LEU A 381 1.74 6.35 -7.99
C LEU A 381 1.11 5.74 -6.74
N GLY A 382 1.95 5.25 -5.82
CA GLY A 382 1.54 4.95 -4.45
C GLY A 382 1.28 6.24 -3.66
N HIS A 383 0.67 6.11 -2.48
CA HIS A 383 0.32 7.24 -1.62
C HIS A 383 1.53 8.16 -1.34
N ASP A 384 2.65 7.59 -0.88
CA ASP A 384 3.87 8.35 -0.54
C ASP A 384 4.47 9.04 -1.76
N ALA A 385 4.55 8.32 -2.90
CA ALA A 385 5.08 8.89 -4.14
C ALA A 385 4.20 10.03 -4.67
N LEU A 386 2.87 9.90 -4.57
CA LEU A 386 1.94 10.97 -4.92
C LEU A 386 2.10 12.17 -4.00
N ASN A 387 2.19 11.94 -2.68
CA ASN A 387 2.38 13.00 -1.69
C ASN A 387 3.70 13.76 -1.96
N THR A 388 4.80 13.03 -2.19
CA THR A 388 6.09 13.64 -2.57
C THR A 388 5.93 14.51 -3.82
N ARG A 389 5.33 14.01 -4.89
CA ARG A 389 5.13 14.77 -6.12
C ARG A 389 4.28 16.02 -5.93
N LEU A 390 3.24 15.95 -5.11
CA LEU A 390 2.38 17.10 -4.81
C LEU A 390 3.15 18.17 -4.00
N GLN A 391 3.98 17.76 -3.04
CA GLN A 391 4.82 18.69 -2.27
C GLN A 391 5.89 19.33 -3.16
N VAL A 392 6.55 18.57 -4.03
CA VAL A 392 7.49 19.09 -5.02
C VAL A 392 6.80 20.11 -5.92
N TYR A 393 5.64 19.78 -6.48
CA TYR A 393 4.87 20.70 -7.31
C TYR A 393 4.52 22.00 -6.57
N ALA A 394 4.10 21.90 -5.30
CA ALA A 394 3.79 23.07 -4.48
C ALA A 394 5.04 23.97 -4.28
N ALA A 395 6.19 23.38 -4.00
CA ALA A 395 7.46 24.11 -3.87
C ALA A 395 7.85 24.80 -5.19
N LEU A 396 7.87 24.04 -6.29
CA LEU A 396 8.24 24.56 -7.61
C LEU A 396 7.30 25.68 -8.09
N ARG A 397 6.00 25.53 -7.84
CA ARG A 397 5.00 26.57 -8.14
C ARG A 397 5.20 27.83 -7.31
N SER A 398 5.57 27.70 -6.04
CA SER A 398 5.92 28.83 -5.19
C SER A 398 7.15 29.56 -5.73
N TRP A 399 8.17 28.81 -6.14
CA TRP A 399 9.40 29.37 -6.72
C TRP A 399 9.15 30.09 -8.06
N ASP A 400 8.29 29.51 -8.93
CA ASP A 400 7.88 30.20 -10.17
C ASP A 400 7.16 31.52 -9.88
N ALA A 401 6.27 31.53 -8.86
CA ALA A 401 5.58 32.76 -8.47
C ALA A 401 6.55 33.82 -7.93
N GLU A 402 7.59 33.45 -7.21
CA GLU A 402 8.63 34.37 -6.73
C GLU A 402 9.53 34.89 -7.83
N LEU A 403 9.93 34.04 -8.77
CA LEU A 403 10.68 34.45 -9.97
C LEU A 403 9.90 35.53 -10.75
N ARG A 404 8.60 35.34 -10.93
CA ARG A 404 7.71 36.30 -11.59
C ARG A 404 7.58 37.62 -10.81
N ARG A 405 7.46 37.58 -9.48
CA ARG A 405 7.41 38.76 -8.62
C ARG A 405 8.70 39.56 -8.64
N ALA A 406 9.83 38.86 -8.63
CA ALA A 406 11.15 39.48 -8.67
C ALA A 406 11.49 40.04 -10.05
N ASN A 407 10.67 39.77 -11.08
CA ASN A 407 10.94 40.13 -12.48
C ASN A 407 12.35 39.73 -12.90
N ALA A 408 12.78 38.51 -12.55
CA ALA A 408 14.13 37.99 -12.76
C ALA A 408 14.30 37.62 -14.23
N VAL A 409 14.64 38.64 -15.06
CA VAL A 409 14.64 38.57 -16.53
C VAL A 409 15.95 37.99 -17.08
N SER A 410 16.92 37.66 -16.23
CA SER A 410 18.23 37.12 -16.68
C SER A 410 18.62 35.90 -15.85
N THR A 411 19.41 35.00 -16.45
CA THR A 411 19.83 33.68 -15.93
C THR A 411 20.39 33.77 -14.51
N GLN A 412 21.28 34.68 -14.24
CA GLN A 412 22.00 34.72 -12.97
C GLN A 412 21.11 35.11 -11.78
N PRO A 413 20.31 36.20 -11.82
CA PRO A 413 19.37 36.53 -10.73
C PRO A 413 18.27 35.47 -10.50
N ALA A 414 17.77 34.85 -11.58
CA ALA A 414 16.82 33.77 -11.48
C ALA A 414 17.42 32.55 -10.75
N PHE A 415 18.68 32.24 -11.11
CA PHE A 415 19.41 31.12 -10.49
C PHE A 415 19.74 31.38 -9.02
N ASP A 416 20.13 32.59 -8.67
CA ASP A 416 20.45 32.97 -7.29
C ASP A 416 19.20 32.91 -6.40
N LEU A 417 18.03 33.30 -6.92
CA LEU A 417 16.75 33.16 -6.21
C LEU A 417 16.38 31.69 -6.01
N LEU A 418 16.39 30.88 -7.06
CA LEU A 418 16.11 29.43 -6.98
C LEU A 418 17.07 28.74 -6.03
N ARG A 419 18.34 29.09 -6.03
CA ARG A 419 19.34 28.57 -5.09
C ARG A 419 18.98 28.91 -3.64
N THR A 420 18.55 30.14 -3.36
CA THR A 420 18.14 30.55 -2.01
C THR A 420 16.93 29.77 -1.55
N GLN A 421 15.92 29.59 -2.40
CA GLN A 421 14.74 28.81 -2.09
C GLN A 421 15.08 27.32 -1.82
N PHE A 422 15.94 26.74 -2.64
CA PHE A 422 16.40 25.38 -2.44
C PHE A 422 17.23 25.23 -1.15
N GLN A 423 18.06 26.21 -0.80
CA GLN A 423 18.82 26.20 0.46
C GLN A 423 17.88 26.15 1.67
N SER A 424 16.81 26.94 1.67
CA SER A 424 15.81 26.90 2.75
C SER A 424 15.10 25.53 2.85
N LEU A 425 14.83 24.90 1.71
CA LEU A 425 14.27 23.54 1.67
C LEU A 425 15.27 22.50 2.24
N ALA A 426 16.54 22.62 1.89
CA ALA A 426 17.60 21.75 2.40
C ALA A 426 17.82 21.91 3.90
N GLU A 427 17.78 23.15 4.41
CA GLU A 427 17.87 23.43 5.86
C GLU A 427 16.69 22.78 6.63
N ALA A 428 15.46 22.85 6.09
CA ALA A 428 14.30 22.19 6.70
C ALA A 428 14.43 20.67 6.71
N ARG A 429 14.99 20.06 5.65
CA ARG A 429 15.34 18.65 5.59
C ARG A 429 16.36 18.27 6.67
N ASP A 430 17.45 19.02 6.78
CA ASP A 430 18.52 18.77 7.75
C ASP A 430 17.97 18.85 9.19
N GLN A 431 17.14 19.85 9.48
CA GLN A 431 16.46 19.97 10.78
C GLN A 431 15.55 18.77 11.10
N ALA A 432 14.80 18.27 10.12
CA ALA A 432 13.95 17.10 10.31
C ALA A 432 14.78 15.83 10.59
N GLN A 433 15.92 15.69 9.91
CA GLN A 433 16.86 14.58 10.12
C GLN A 433 17.53 14.65 11.48
N GLU A 434 17.99 15.80 11.91
CA GLU A 434 18.61 16.03 13.22
C GLU A 434 17.59 15.75 14.36
N ALA A 435 16.35 16.24 14.21
CA ALA A 435 15.30 15.99 15.19
C ALA A 435 14.94 14.50 15.31
N ALA A 436 14.92 13.77 14.19
CA ALA A 436 14.66 12.33 14.18
C ALA A 436 15.82 11.55 14.83
N SER A 437 17.08 11.92 14.55
CA SER A 437 18.27 11.32 15.17
C SER A 437 18.31 11.57 16.66
N ALA A 438 18.04 12.80 17.12
CA ALA A 438 18.01 13.16 18.53
C ALA A 438 16.91 12.38 19.29
N ALA A 439 15.72 12.23 18.67
CA ALA A 439 14.63 11.46 19.27
C ALA A 439 14.99 9.97 19.39
N LEU A 440 15.69 9.39 18.41
CA LEU A 440 16.13 8.00 18.46
C LEU A 440 17.13 7.78 19.60
N GLU A 441 18.09 8.66 19.77
CA GLU A 441 19.06 8.60 20.88
C GLU A 441 18.35 8.76 22.23
N ALA A 442 17.42 9.70 22.36
CA ALA A 442 16.62 9.89 23.58
C ALA A 442 15.75 8.65 23.89
N ALA A 443 15.19 8.01 22.88
CA ALA A 443 14.46 6.76 23.06
C ALA A 443 15.36 5.63 23.56
N PHE A 444 16.57 5.46 23.03
CA PHE A 444 17.53 4.51 23.55
C PHE A 444 17.97 4.84 24.99
N ASP A 445 18.21 6.12 25.31
CA ASP A 445 18.50 6.55 26.68
C ASP A 445 17.38 6.12 27.64
N PHE A 446 16.14 6.35 27.23
CA PHE A 446 14.97 5.95 28.02
C PHE A 446 14.89 4.43 28.17
N MET A 447 15.01 3.68 27.08
CA MET A 447 14.90 2.22 27.06
C MET A 447 15.99 1.55 27.91
N GLU A 448 17.24 2.03 27.82
CA GLU A 448 18.36 1.53 28.63
C GLU A 448 18.14 1.81 30.11
N ASN A 449 17.66 2.98 30.49
CA ASN A 449 17.42 3.34 31.89
C ASN A 449 16.16 2.69 32.51
N ALA A 450 15.11 2.46 31.69
CA ALA A 450 13.86 1.91 32.17
C ALA A 450 13.83 0.38 32.17
N PHE A 451 14.41 -0.26 31.15
CA PHE A 451 14.23 -1.67 30.88
C PHE A 451 15.53 -2.46 30.75
N ALA A 452 16.69 -1.79 30.64
CA ALA A 452 17.97 -2.45 30.47
C ALA A 452 17.95 -3.56 29.37
N GLU A 453 18.43 -4.76 29.65
CA GLU A 453 18.44 -5.93 28.75
C GLU A 453 17.20 -6.81 28.94
N SER A 454 16.01 -6.20 28.91
CA SER A 454 14.75 -6.91 29.10
C SER A 454 14.05 -7.26 27.78
N GLN A 455 12.92 -7.97 27.90
CA GLN A 455 12.10 -8.33 26.75
C GLN A 455 11.55 -7.09 26.00
N GLU A 456 11.31 -5.99 26.71
CA GLU A 456 10.87 -4.73 26.13
C GLU A 456 11.92 -4.13 25.18
N MET A 457 13.21 -4.22 25.53
CA MET A 457 14.30 -3.80 24.65
C MET A 457 14.37 -4.68 23.39
N VAL A 458 14.17 -5.99 23.55
CA VAL A 458 14.12 -6.92 22.40
C VAL A 458 12.99 -6.53 21.44
N VAL A 459 11.79 -6.27 21.96
CA VAL A 459 10.64 -5.82 21.14
C VAL A 459 10.96 -4.49 20.46
N PHE A 460 11.51 -3.51 21.18
CA PHE A 460 11.88 -2.20 20.64
C PHE A 460 12.83 -2.31 19.44
N VAL A 461 13.94 -3.03 19.60
CA VAL A 461 14.95 -3.18 18.52
C VAL A 461 14.41 -4.02 17.37
N THR A 462 13.60 -5.04 17.65
CA THR A 462 12.96 -5.86 16.61
C THR A 462 12.00 -5.03 15.77
N GLU A 463 11.17 -4.22 16.39
CA GLU A 463 10.23 -3.35 15.66
C GLU A 463 10.96 -2.25 14.87
N LEU A 464 12.04 -1.67 15.37
CA LEU A 464 12.90 -0.77 14.59
C LEU A 464 13.49 -1.46 13.35
N THR A 465 13.80 -2.75 13.44
CA THR A 465 14.33 -3.54 12.31
C THR A 465 13.24 -3.87 11.28
N LEU A 466 12.04 -4.21 11.74
CA LEU A 466 10.93 -4.65 10.89
C LEU A 466 10.21 -3.50 10.19
N ASN A 467 10.25 -2.30 10.78
CA ASN A 467 9.59 -1.14 10.17
C ASN A 467 10.48 -0.54 9.06
N PRO A 468 10.00 -0.44 7.81
CA PRO A 468 10.81 0.06 6.69
C PRO A 468 11.30 1.51 6.87
N ALA A 469 10.51 2.37 7.53
CA ALA A 469 10.88 3.77 7.73
C ALA A 469 12.05 3.90 8.72
N SER A 470 11.98 3.21 9.87
CA SER A 470 13.06 3.21 10.86
C SER A 470 14.31 2.50 10.34
N HIS A 471 14.15 1.36 9.65
CA HIS A 471 15.26 0.62 9.07
C HIS A 471 16.02 1.46 8.03
N ALA A 472 15.31 2.11 7.11
CA ALA A 472 15.93 2.99 6.11
C ALA A 472 16.64 4.17 6.79
N PHE A 473 15.96 4.87 7.72
CA PHE A 473 16.55 6.01 8.44
C PHE A 473 17.83 5.63 9.19
N ILE A 474 17.82 4.51 9.94
CA ILE A 474 18.99 4.05 10.70
C ILE A 474 20.11 3.60 9.77
N THR A 475 19.80 3.00 8.63
CA THR A 475 20.81 2.57 7.64
C THR A 475 21.52 3.76 7.01
N GLU A 476 20.79 4.84 6.74
CA GLU A 476 21.32 6.05 6.10
C GLU A 476 22.07 6.96 7.09
N ASN A 477 21.54 7.11 8.31
CA ASN A 477 22.06 8.08 9.29
C ASN A 477 22.94 7.44 10.39
N GLY A 478 22.86 6.12 10.55
CA GLY A 478 23.56 5.38 11.58
C GLY A 478 22.89 5.49 12.97
N CYS A 479 23.13 4.50 13.80
CA CYS A 479 22.86 4.50 15.25
C CYS A 479 23.66 3.37 15.87
N ASP A 480 24.77 3.69 16.56
CA ASP A 480 25.67 2.68 17.12
C ASP A 480 24.98 1.77 18.14
N ARG A 481 24.05 2.34 18.94
CA ARG A 481 23.25 1.58 19.91
C ARG A 481 22.37 0.54 19.24
N TYR A 482 21.65 0.92 18.18
CA TYR A 482 20.84 -0.02 17.41
C TYR A 482 21.68 -1.18 16.87
N PHE A 483 22.83 -0.90 16.25
CA PHE A 483 23.66 -1.95 15.67
C PHE A 483 24.24 -2.88 16.75
N ARG A 484 24.56 -2.37 17.93
CA ARG A 484 25.00 -3.18 19.07
C ARG A 484 23.91 -4.16 19.51
N TYR A 485 22.71 -3.67 19.82
CA TYR A 485 21.60 -4.52 20.28
C TYR A 485 21.13 -5.49 19.19
N ASN A 486 21.03 -5.05 17.95
CA ASN A 486 20.62 -5.93 16.84
C ASN A 486 21.63 -7.07 16.62
N LYS A 487 22.92 -6.80 16.74
CA LYS A 487 23.96 -7.84 16.66
C LYS A 487 23.83 -8.87 17.77
N ASP A 488 23.57 -8.42 18.99
CA ASP A 488 23.43 -9.30 20.15
C ASP A 488 22.19 -10.19 20.02
N LEU A 489 21.06 -9.64 19.56
CA LEU A 489 19.85 -10.41 19.24
C LEU A 489 20.06 -11.47 18.15
N LEU A 490 20.79 -11.13 17.08
CA LEU A 490 21.12 -12.08 16.02
C LEU A 490 22.01 -13.23 16.53
N LEU A 491 22.94 -12.94 17.44
CA LEU A 491 23.80 -13.96 18.05
C LEU A 491 23.01 -14.89 18.97
N ASP A 492 22.07 -14.37 19.75
CA ASP A 492 21.23 -15.17 20.64
C ASP A 492 20.22 -16.03 19.88
N HIS A 493 19.62 -15.52 18.82
CA HIS A 493 18.80 -16.32 17.90
C HIS A 493 19.61 -17.46 17.27
N ARG A 494 20.84 -17.21 16.86
CA ARG A 494 21.73 -18.21 16.27
C ARG A 494 22.14 -19.29 17.27
N LYS A 495 22.42 -18.90 18.53
CA LYS A 495 22.69 -19.82 19.63
C LYS A 495 21.47 -20.68 19.95
N ALA A 496 20.28 -20.08 20.03
CA ALA A 496 19.04 -20.81 20.31
C ALA A 496 18.70 -21.80 19.18
N ALA A 497 18.88 -21.41 17.91
CA ALA A 497 18.70 -22.29 16.76
C ALA A 497 19.68 -23.49 16.80
N LEU A 498 20.97 -23.23 17.06
CA LEU A 498 21.97 -24.30 17.19
C LEU A 498 21.67 -25.25 18.36
N GLN A 499 21.19 -24.72 19.50
CA GLN A 499 20.78 -25.55 20.63
C GLN A 499 19.57 -26.42 20.32
N GLN A 500 18.60 -25.89 19.53
CA GLN A 500 17.45 -26.70 19.07
C GLN A 500 17.87 -27.78 18.07
N GLU A 501 18.79 -27.48 17.15
CA GLU A 501 19.34 -28.47 16.24
C GLU A 501 20.09 -29.59 16.97
N LEU A 502 20.96 -29.24 17.92
CA LEU A 502 21.66 -30.21 18.76
C LEU A 502 20.69 -31.08 19.57
N ALA A 503 19.67 -30.46 20.19
CA ALA A 503 18.65 -31.22 20.93
C ALA A 503 17.77 -32.11 20.03
N ALA A 504 17.61 -31.74 18.76
CA ALA A 504 16.92 -32.58 17.75
C ALA A 504 17.80 -33.75 17.29
N GLU A 505 19.11 -33.55 17.14
CA GLU A 505 20.08 -34.63 16.83
C GLU A 505 20.22 -35.62 17.98
N ASP A 506 20.33 -35.14 19.24
CA ASP A 506 20.39 -36.01 20.43
C ASP A 506 19.12 -36.89 20.56
N ARG A 507 17.94 -36.36 20.21
CA ARG A 507 16.69 -37.15 20.17
C ARG A 507 16.68 -38.20 19.03
N ARG A 508 17.40 -37.94 17.93
CA ARG A 508 17.52 -38.91 16.81
C ARG A 508 18.54 -40.03 17.12
N HIS A 509 19.56 -39.74 17.93
CA HIS A 509 20.61 -40.71 18.29
C HIS A 509 20.37 -41.43 19.63
N GLY A 510 19.50 -40.87 20.53
CA GLY A 510 19.15 -41.46 21.82
C GLY A 510 17.97 -42.48 21.77
N GLY A 511 17.48 -42.80 20.61
CA GLY A 511 16.37 -43.76 20.37
C GLY A 511 16.81 -45.13 19.78
N GLN A 512 18.08 -45.54 19.96
CA GLN A 512 18.57 -46.90 19.66
C GLN A 512 18.79 -47.72 20.92
#